data_3489620c8fe93c7e0b3efdd78fee8471
#
_entry.id   3489620c8fe93c7e0b3efdd78fee8471
#
_cell.length_a   1.000
_cell.length_b   1.000
_cell.length_c   1.000
_cell.angle_alpha   90.00
_cell.angle_beta   90.00
_cell.angle_gamma   90.00
#
_symmetry.space_group_name_H-M   'P 1'
#
loop_
_entity.id
_entity.type
_entity.pdbx_description
1 polymer ?
#
loop_
_entity_poly.entity_id
_entity_poly.type
_entity_poly.pdbx_seq_one_letter_code
_entity_poly.pdbx_strand_id
1 'polypeptide(L)'
;VKYVRSQVLKAAEKKIVALRKLYAGKPSLIENSDIIEAYVQDVMSIVRTTTRIEAAYDSSLVFEAVSENQALKEKLFRLINENNSNKPWFFTNTSSVPIGGLNSNASLEGRILGFHFYNPPAVQKLVELITIAENPADMIGFANKYAANLRKTVVPSNDIAGFIGNGHFMRDALFGIKQSKVLMSKMPLHEAIYCIDRVTRDFLSRPMGIFQLVDYVGLDVVQFILRVMQPHMTGEKLHSSMLDELVLSGVKGGQFSDGSQKDGFFKYLKGKPV
;
A
#
# COMPACT_ATOMS: atom_id res chain seq x y z
N VAL A 1 -0.91 -16.76 -7.73
CA VAL A 1 -0.57 -17.29 -9.08
C VAL A 1 -1.54 -16.76 -10.13
N LYS A 2 -2.87 -17.07 -10.05
CA LYS A 2 -3.87 -16.65 -11.06
C LYS A 2 -3.85 -15.14 -11.33
N TYR A 3 -3.78 -14.31 -10.29
CA TYR A 3 -3.71 -12.86 -10.42
C TYR A 3 -2.44 -12.40 -11.16
N VAL A 4 -1.27 -12.94 -10.79
CA VAL A 4 0.01 -12.61 -11.45
C VAL A 4 -0.08 -12.96 -12.94
N ARG A 5 -0.51 -14.18 -13.28
CA ARG A 5 -0.70 -14.61 -14.68
C ARG A 5 -1.62 -13.66 -15.45
N SER A 6 -2.74 -13.24 -14.85
CA SER A 6 -3.66 -12.30 -15.52
C SER A 6 -3.04 -10.92 -15.76
N GLN A 7 -2.20 -10.42 -14.85
CA GLN A 7 -1.48 -9.16 -15.05
C GLN A 7 -0.40 -9.29 -16.14
N VAL A 8 0.32 -10.41 -16.18
CA VAL A 8 1.30 -10.70 -17.24
C VAL A 8 0.62 -10.77 -18.61
N LEU A 9 -0.52 -11.46 -18.69
CA LEU A 9 -1.33 -11.54 -19.92
C LEU A 9 -1.73 -10.15 -20.41
N LYS A 10 -2.37 -9.33 -19.55
CA LYS A 10 -2.77 -7.96 -19.89
C LYS A 10 -1.57 -7.09 -20.33
N ALA A 11 -0.39 -7.30 -19.73
CA ALA A 11 0.81 -6.57 -20.12
C ALA A 11 1.34 -7.06 -21.48
N ALA A 12 1.27 -8.35 -21.77
CA ALA A 12 1.67 -8.95 -23.05
C ALA A 12 0.79 -8.43 -24.21
N GLU A 13 -0.53 -8.44 -24.04
CA GLU A 13 -1.48 -7.93 -25.02
C GLU A 13 -1.17 -6.48 -25.40
N LYS A 14 -0.90 -5.61 -24.41
CA LYS A 14 -0.56 -4.20 -24.65
C LYS A 14 0.80 -3.99 -25.33
N LYS A 15 1.70 -4.97 -25.30
CA LYS A 15 3.06 -4.87 -25.79
C LYS A 15 3.34 -5.77 -26.99
N ILE A 16 2.33 -6.26 -27.68
CA ILE A 16 2.48 -7.28 -28.73
C ILE A 16 3.49 -6.90 -29.81
N VAL A 17 3.57 -5.63 -30.21
CA VAL A 17 4.55 -5.16 -31.20
C VAL A 17 6.00 -5.37 -30.72
N ALA A 18 6.27 -5.11 -29.42
CA ALA A 18 7.58 -5.33 -28.84
C ALA A 18 7.88 -6.83 -28.66
N LEU A 19 6.87 -7.63 -28.34
CA LEU A 19 6.98 -9.07 -28.19
C LEU A 19 7.26 -9.76 -29.54
N ARG A 20 6.67 -9.30 -30.64
CA ARG A 20 7.01 -9.79 -31.98
C ARG A 20 8.50 -9.60 -32.30
N LYS A 21 9.08 -8.48 -31.90
CA LYS A 21 10.54 -8.25 -32.05
C LYS A 21 11.35 -9.19 -31.15
N LEU A 22 10.93 -9.38 -29.89
CA LEU A 22 11.60 -10.25 -28.94
C LEU A 22 11.62 -11.71 -29.42
N TYR A 23 10.52 -12.18 -30.01
CA TYR A 23 10.35 -13.56 -30.47
C TYR A 23 10.62 -13.74 -31.97
N ALA A 24 11.19 -12.76 -32.67
CA ALA A 24 11.47 -12.82 -34.11
C ALA A 24 12.31 -14.04 -34.53
N GLY A 25 13.16 -14.55 -33.66
CA GLY A 25 13.97 -15.77 -33.90
C GLY A 25 13.22 -17.09 -33.68
N LYS A 26 11.93 -17.08 -33.35
CA LYS A 26 11.10 -18.29 -33.14
C LYS A 26 10.03 -18.41 -34.24
N PRO A 27 10.36 -19.01 -35.40
CA PRO A 27 9.48 -19.04 -36.58
C PRO A 27 8.18 -19.85 -36.38
N SER A 28 8.10 -20.67 -35.35
CA SER A 28 6.88 -21.38 -34.97
C SER A 28 5.81 -20.52 -34.30
N LEU A 29 6.16 -19.30 -33.84
CA LEU A 29 5.24 -18.38 -33.20
C LEU A 29 4.68 -17.39 -34.24
N ILE A 30 3.64 -17.81 -34.97
CA ILE A 30 3.07 -17.06 -36.09
C ILE A 30 2.04 -16.05 -35.63
N GLU A 31 1.09 -16.54 -34.82
CA GLU A 31 -0.02 -15.73 -34.36
C GLU A 31 0.32 -14.89 -33.12
N ASN A 32 -0.41 -13.77 -32.93
CA ASN A 32 -0.25 -12.97 -31.71
C ASN A 32 -0.55 -13.76 -30.45
N SER A 33 -1.53 -14.66 -30.49
CA SER A 33 -1.88 -15.55 -29.39
C SER A 33 -0.71 -16.44 -28.97
N ASP A 34 0.02 -16.99 -29.93
CA ASP A 34 1.15 -17.88 -29.66
C ASP A 34 2.29 -17.12 -28.98
N ILE A 35 2.58 -15.91 -29.47
CA ILE A 35 3.61 -15.04 -28.89
C ILE A 35 3.23 -14.62 -27.48
N ILE A 36 1.97 -14.25 -27.25
CA ILE A 36 1.46 -13.86 -25.94
C ILE A 36 1.56 -15.03 -24.97
N GLU A 37 1.11 -16.22 -25.35
CA GLU A 37 1.14 -17.41 -24.50
C GLU A 37 2.59 -17.82 -24.19
N ALA A 38 3.49 -17.81 -25.18
CA ALA A 38 4.90 -18.07 -24.99
C ALA A 38 5.53 -17.09 -23.99
N TYR A 39 5.23 -15.80 -24.11
CA TYR A 39 5.71 -14.80 -23.16
C TYR A 39 5.16 -15.02 -21.75
N VAL A 40 3.86 -15.33 -21.64
CA VAL A 40 3.24 -15.62 -20.34
C VAL A 40 3.90 -16.85 -19.70
N GLN A 41 4.15 -17.91 -20.49
CA GLN A 41 4.83 -19.12 -20.00
C GLN A 41 6.26 -18.80 -19.56
N ASP A 42 7.04 -18.08 -20.36
CA ASP A 42 8.41 -17.69 -20.05
C ASP A 42 8.47 -16.87 -18.74
N VAL A 43 7.59 -15.87 -18.57
CA VAL A 43 7.52 -15.08 -17.33
C VAL A 43 7.04 -15.91 -16.14
N MET A 44 6.05 -16.77 -16.33
CA MET A 44 5.53 -17.60 -15.24
C MET A 44 6.50 -18.71 -14.82
N SER A 45 7.42 -19.13 -15.68
CA SER A 45 8.42 -20.15 -15.36
C SER A 45 9.43 -19.69 -14.30
N ILE A 46 9.67 -18.38 -14.19
CA ILE A 46 10.54 -17.81 -13.15
C ILE A 46 9.80 -17.57 -11.82
N VAL A 47 8.47 -17.67 -11.80
CA VAL A 47 7.65 -17.46 -10.60
C VAL A 47 7.48 -18.80 -9.86
N ARG A 48 8.19 -18.95 -8.75
CA ARG A 48 8.05 -20.12 -7.87
C ARG A 48 7.14 -19.76 -6.70
N THR A 49 6.10 -20.56 -6.48
CA THR A 49 5.16 -20.34 -5.37
C THR A 49 5.31 -21.42 -4.32
N THR A 50 5.30 -21.01 -3.06
CA THR A 50 5.40 -21.92 -1.91
C THR A 50 4.66 -21.34 -0.71
N THR A 51 4.26 -22.20 0.21
CA THR A 51 3.74 -21.81 1.53
C THR A 51 4.82 -21.95 2.62
N ARG A 52 6.04 -22.30 2.23
CA ARG A 52 7.16 -22.56 3.13
C ARG A 52 8.07 -21.34 3.20
N ILE A 53 8.30 -20.83 4.41
CA ILE A 53 9.17 -19.68 4.65
C ILE A 53 10.64 -19.96 4.34
N GLU A 54 11.04 -21.23 4.40
CA GLU A 54 12.40 -21.68 4.13
C GLU A 54 12.87 -21.35 2.71
N ALA A 55 11.94 -21.13 1.79
CA ALA A 55 12.27 -20.66 0.44
C ALA A 55 12.92 -19.26 0.41
N ALA A 56 12.82 -18.50 1.50
CA ALA A 56 13.49 -17.21 1.64
C ALA A 56 14.91 -17.30 2.22
N TYR A 57 15.34 -18.48 2.66
CA TYR A 57 16.65 -18.64 3.32
C TYR A 57 17.85 -18.53 2.38
N ASP A 58 17.64 -18.65 1.07
CA ASP A 58 18.68 -18.47 0.05
C ASP A 58 18.53 -17.15 -0.75
N SER A 59 17.56 -16.31 -0.37
CA SER A 59 17.30 -15.07 -1.08
C SER A 59 18.34 -13.99 -0.76
N SER A 60 18.65 -13.12 -1.72
CA SER A 60 19.46 -11.91 -1.54
C SER A 60 18.62 -10.66 -1.28
N LEU A 61 17.33 -10.70 -1.63
CA LEU A 61 16.36 -9.64 -1.42
C LEU A 61 15.01 -10.25 -1.03
N VAL A 62 14.41 -9.73 0.03
CA VAL A 62 13.09 -10.11 0.51
C VAL A 62 12.16 -8.91 0.42
N PHE A 63 11.07 -9.03 -0.35
CA PHE A 63 9.94 -8.10 -0.29
C PHE A 63 8.89 -8.62 0.68
N GLU A 64 8.60 -7.87 1.73
CA GLU A 64 7.59 -8.22 2.71
C GLU A 64 6.31 -7.41 2.47
N ALA A 65 5.18 -8.10 2.39
CA ALA A 65 3.85 -7.53 2.23
C ALA A 65 2.78 -8.36 2.98
N VAL A 66 3.13 -8.83 4.17
CA VAL A 66 2.17 -9.53 5.05
C VAL A 66 1.22 -8.53 5.73
N SER A 67 0.25 -9.04 6.48
CA SER A 67 -0.67 -8.19 7.26
C SER A 67 0.09 -7.19 8.15
N GLU A 68 -0.53 -6.02 8.38
CA GLU A 68 0.07 -4.92 9.14
C GLU A 68 0.07 -5.22 10.64
N ASN A 69 0.90 -6.18 11.02
CA ASN A 69 1.11 -6.63 12.39
C ASN A 69 2.61 -6.62 12.67
N GLN A 70 3.05 -5.70 13.52
CA GLN A 70 4.46 -5.49 13.83
C GLN A 70 5.13 -6.76 14.35
N ALA A 71 4.53 -7.44 15.33
CA ALA A 71 5.10 -8.65 15.92
C ALA A 71 5.27 -9.79 14.90
N LEU A 72 4.30 -9.92 13.95
CA LEU A 72 4.41 -10.88 12.86
C LEU A 72 5.57 -10.54 11.93
N LYS A 73 5.71 -9.27 11.54
CA LYS A 73 6.80 -8.79 10.67
C LYS A 73 8.16 -9.03 11.32
N GLU A 74 8.32 -8.64 12.58
CA GLU A 74 9.55 -8.85 13.35
C GLU A 74 9.93 -10.34 13.44
N LYS A 75 8.94 -11.19 13.73
CA LYS A 75 9.15 -12.65 13.77
C LYS A 75 9.63 -13.19 12.42
N LEU A 76 9.00 -12.79 11.32
CA LEU A 76 9.36 -13.24 9.97
C LEU A 76 10.75 -12.75 9.56
N PHE A 77 11.05 -11.48 9.80
CA PHE A 77 12.37 -10.92 9.49
C PHE A 77 13.47 -11.60 10.28
N ARG A 78 13.28 -11.79 11.59
CA ARG A 78 14.23 -12.50 12.45
C ARG A 78 14.47 -13.93 11.97
N LEU A 79 13.39 -14.67 11.69
CA LEU A 79 13.48 -16.04 11.23
C LEU A 79 14.25 -16.17 9.92
N ILE A 80 14.00 -15.29 8.95
CA ILE A 80 14.73 -15.28 7.68
C ILE A 80 16.19 -14.85 7.92
N ASN A 81 16.43 -13.81 8.72
CA ASN A 81 17.77 -13.30 8.98
C ASN A 81 18.68 -14.34 9.65
N GLU A 82 18.15 -15.10 10.62
CA GLU A 82 18.89 -16.13 11.35
C GLU A 82 19.23 -17.36 10.48
N ASN A 83 18.40 -17.66 9.49
CA ASN A 83 18.55 -18.86 8.66
C ASN A 83 19.09 -18.58 7.26
N ASN A 84 19.37 -17.32 6.90
CA ASN A 84 19.88 -16.93 5.57
C ASN A 84 21.33 -16.47 5.67
N SER A 85 22.27 -17.27 5.15
CA SER A 85 23.70 -16.94 5.14
C SER A 85 24.08 -15.80 4.20
N ASN A 86 23.24 -15.44 3.23
CA ASN A 86 23.49 -14.39 2.26
C ASN A 86 23.24 -12.99 2.83
N LYS A 87 22.76 -12.87 4.09
CA LYS A 87 22.40 -11.59 4.74
C LYS A 87 21.56 -10.70 3.82
N PRO A 88 20.32 -11.11 3.50
CA PRO A 88 19.50 -10.45 2.49
C PRO A 88 19.15 -9.02 2.88
N TRP A 89 18.87 -8.20 1.89
CA TRP A 89 18.15 -6.94 2.10
C TRP A 89 16.66 -7.20 2.25
N PHE A 90 16.02 -6.41 3.11
CA PHE A 90 14.58 -6.47 3.35
C PHE A 90 13.92 -5.18 2.88
N PHE A 91 12.96 -5.30 1.97
CA PHE A 91 12.10 -4.22 1.54
C PHE A 91 10.70 -4.50 2.06
N THR A 92 10.23 -3.69 3.01
CA THR A 92 8.89 -3.87 3.59
C THR A 92 7.89 -2.91 2.95
N ASN A 93 6.71 -3.43 2.62
CA ASN A 93 5.59 -2.65 2.13
C ASN A 93 4.68 -2.16 3.28
N THR A 94 5.19 -2.15 4.52
CA THR A 94 4.43 -1.56 5.63
C THR A 94 4.00 -0.13 5.29
N SER A 95 2.82 0.23 5.71
CA SER A 95 2.27 1.57 5.49
C SER A 95 2.30 2.45 6.74
N SER A 96 2.59 1.86 7.91
CA SER A 96 2.38 2.55 9.19
C SER A 96 3.42 2.25 10.25
N VAL A 97 4.10 1.10 10.18
CA VAL A 97 5.06 0.65 11.20
C VAL A 97 6.44 1.25 10.94
N PRO A 98 7.07 1.96 11.90
CA PRO A 98 8.41 2.52 11.74
C PRO A 98 9.47 1.44 11.45
N ILE A 99 10.35 1.75 10.51
CA ILE A 99 11.39 0.83 10.01
C ILE A 99 12.49 0.61 11.05
N GLY A 100 12.89 1.65 11.78
CA GLY A 100 13.90 1.55 12.83
C GLY A 100 13.52 0.56 13.93
N GLY A 101 12.23 0.51 14.30
CA GLY A 101 11.70 -0.49 15.23
C GLY A 101 11.84 -1.92 14.68
N LEU A 102 11.47 -2.15 13.43
CA LEU A 102 11.63 -3.44 12.77
C LEU A 102 13.10 -3.85 12.65
N ASN A 103 13.97 -2.88 12.30
CA ASN A 103 15.42 -3.09 12.22
C ASN A 103 16.00 -3.60 13.55
N SER A 104 15.72 -2.87 14.63
CA SER A 104 16.28 -3.17 15.96
C SER A 104 15.72 -4.49 16.52
N ASN A 105 14.40 -4.68 16.45
CA ASN A 105 13.73 -5.85 17.03
C ASN A 105 14.01 -7.16 16.29
N ALA A 106 14.34 -7.09 15.00
CA ALA A 106 14.72 -8.26 14.21
C ALA A 106 16.25 -8.39 13.97
N SER A 107 17.07 -7.50 14.55
CA SER A 107 18.53 -7.50 14.45
C SER A 107 19.04 -7.48 13.02
N LEU A 108 18.51 -6.57 12.19
CA LEU A 108 18.78 -6.53 10.75
C LEU A 108 19.99 -5.68 10.36
N GLU A 109 20.61 -4.98 11.32
CA GLU A 109 21.86 -4.23 11.10
C GLU A 109 21.78 -3.23 9.93
N GLY A 110 20.65 -2.53 9.78
CA GLY A 110 20.41 -1.57 8.73
C GLY A 110 19.99 -2.19 7.37
N ARG A 111 19.84 -3.51 7.26
CA ARG A 111 19.49 -4.19 6.02
C ARG A 111 17.98 -4.22 5.73
N ILE A 112 17.23 -3.28 6.28
CA ILE A 112 15.81 -3.09 6.01
C ILE A 112 15.51 -1.64 5.63
N LEU A 113 14.65 -1.44 4.64
CA LEU A 113 14.05 -0.13 4.33
C LEU A 113 12.56 -0.29 4.01
N GLY A 114 11.81 0.79 4.12
CA GLY A 114 10.45 0.85 3.66
C GLY A 114 10.40 1.11 2.16
N PHE A 115 9.69 0.26 1.44
CA PHE A 115 9.41 0.41 0.01
C PHE A 115 7.89 0.33 -0.19
N HIS A 116 7.22 1.42 0.23
CA HIS A 116 5.79 1.46 0.36
C HIS A 116 5.10 1.83 -0.96
N PHE A 117 4.42 0.87 -1.56
CA PHE A 117 3.60 1.07 -2.74
C PHE A 117 2.20 1.59 -2.36
N TYR A 118 1.71 2.53 -3.17
CA TYR A 118 0.30 2.93 -3.10
C TYR A 118 -0.60 1.95 -3.85
N ASN A 119 -1.79 1.71 -3.34
CA ASN A 119 -2.76 0.79 -3.91
C ASN A 119 -3.59 1.42 -5.06
N PRO A 120 -3.80 0.73 -6.19
CA PRO A 120 -3.18 -0.53 -6.62
C PRO A 120 -1.75 -0.32 -7.14
N PRO A 121 -0.77 -1.14 -6.72
CA PRO A 121 0.64 -0.91 -7.06
C PRO A 121 0.95 -0.97 -8.56
N ALA A 122 0.15 -1.68 -9.34
CA ALA A 122 0.30 -1.73 -10.80
C ALA A 122 -0.11 -0.42 -11.49
N VAL A 123 -0.93 0.42 -10.85
CA VAL A 123 -1.48 1.66 -11.42
C VAL A 123 -0.80 2.89 -10.84
N GLN A 124 -0.66 2.94 -9.53
CA GLN A 124 -0.08 4.08 -8.82
C GLN A 124 1.40 4.25 -9.16
N LYS A 125 1.81 5.47 -9.44
CA LYS A 125 3.19 5.77 -9.86
C LYS A 125 4.13 6.04 -8.69
N LEU A 126 3.61 6.41 -7.53
CA LEU A 126 4.42 6.77 -6.36
C LEU A 126 4.86 5.54 -5.57
N VAL A 127 6.06 5.64 -5.02
CA VAL A 127 6.61 4.77 -3.98
C VAL A 127 7.22 5.66 -2.91
N GLU A 128 6.84 5.49 -1.67
CA GLU A 128 7.57 6.09 -0.56
C GLU A 128 8.78 5.22 -0.25
N LEU A 129 9.95 5.83 -0.23
CA LEU A 129 11.19 5.19 0.19
C LEU A 129 11.56 5.69 1.59
N ILE A 130 11.39 4.83 2.57
CA ILE A 130 11.64 5.14 3.96
C ILE A 130 12.99 4.54 4.35
N THR A 131 13.94 5.40 4.70
CA THR A 131 15.29 5.01 5.06
C THR A 131 15.58 5.34 6.52
N ILE A 132 16.47 4.56 7.13
CA ILE A 132 17.02 4.80 8.46
C ILE A 132 18.51 5.12 8.33
N ALA A 133 19.10 5.70 9.37
CA ALA A 133 20.49 6.14 9.35
C ALA A 133 21.50 5.00 9.11
N GLU A 134 21.14 3.79 9.51
CA GLU A 134 21.96 2.59 9.38
C GLU A 134 21.92 1.96 7.98
N ASN A 135 21.06 2.43 7.06
CA ASN A 135 20.98 1.83 5.74
C ASN A 135 22.26 2.01 4.93
N PRO A 136 22.81 0.93 4.34
CA PRO A 136 23.94 1.02 3.42
C PRO A 136 23.58 1.85 2.18
N ALA A 137 24.53 2.67 1.71
CA ALA A 137 24.31 3.54 0.54
C ALA A 137 24.00 2.77 -0.74
N ASP A 138 24.61 1.61 -0.92
CA ASP A 138 24.37 0.71 -2.08
C ASP A 138 22.95 0.13 -2.05
N MET A 139 22.40 -0.18 -0.89
CA MET A 139 21.01 -0.61 -0.72
C MET A 139 20.04 0.50 -1.14
N ILE A 140 20.27 1.74 -0.69
CA ILE A 140 19.45 2.90 -1.08
C ILE A 140 19.57 3.15 -2.59
N GLY A 141 20.79 3.09 -3.13
CA GLY A 141 21.04 3.20 -4.58
C GLY A 141 20.31 2.13 -5.38
N PHE A 142 20.34 0.89 -4.92
CA PHE A 142 19.60 -0.21 -5.54
C PHE A 142 18.08 0.04 -5.49
N ALA A 143 17.53 0.45 -4.36
CA ALA A 143 16.09 0.73 -4.20
C ALA A 143 15.60 1.79 -5.18
N ASN A 144 16.36 2.89 -5.35
CA ASN A 144 16.05 3.95 -6.31
C ASN A 144 16.08 3.43 -7.76
N LYS A 145 17.12 2.68 -8.14
CA LYS A 145 17.24 2.07 -9.46
C LYS A 145 16.12 1.06 -9.73
N TYR A 146 15.76 0.27 -8.72
CA TYR A 146 14.67 -0.69 -8.79
C TYR A 146 13.32 0.02 -9.02
N ALA A 147 13.04 1.08 -8.27
CA ALA A 147 11.84 1.90 -8.46
C ALA A 147 11.78 2.51 -9.87
N ALA A 148 12.90 3.03 -10.38
CA ALA A 148 13.00 3.58 -11.73
C ALA A 148 12.70 2.51 -12.80
N ASN A 149 13.22 1.30 -12.65
CA ASN A 149 12.94 0.16 -13.53
C ASN A 149 11.45 -0.22 -13.53
N LEU A 150 10.78 -0.08 -12.40
CA LEU A 150 9.33 -0.24 -12.26
C LEU A 150 8.55 0.98 -12.78
N ARG A 151 9.22 2.01 -13.29
CA ARG A 151 8.63 3.31 -13.71
C ARG A 151 7.87 3.99 -12.59
N LYS A 152 8.39 3.90 -11.38
CA LYS A 152 7.87 4.57 -10.19
C LYS A 152 8.63 5.85 -9.93
N THR A 153 7.93 6.83 -9.38
CA THR A 153 8.50 8.05 -8.82
C THR A 153 8.73 7.83 -7.33
N VAL A 154 9.97 7.93 -6.90
CA VAL A 154 10.34 7.79 -5.49
C VAL A 154 10.09 9.10 -4.77
N VAL A 155 9.40 9.01 -3.63
CA VAL A 155 9.25 10.09 -2.66
C VAL A 155 10.00 9.68 -1.40
N PRO A 156 11.12 10.34 -1.05
CA PRO A 156 11.81 10.08 0.19
C PRO A 156 10.91 10.42 1.39
N SER A 157 10.86 9.55 2.36
CA SER A 157 10.07 9.74 3.57
C SER A 157 10.91 9.46 4.81
N ASN A 158 10.67 10.25 5.85
CA ASN A 158 11.22 10.00 7.18
C ASN A 158 10.56 8.76 7.80
N ASP A 159 11.30 8.10 8.69
CA ASP A 159 10.84 6.94 9.44
C ASP A 159 9.93 7.37 10.61
N ILE A 160 8.74 7.84 10.27
CA ILE A 160 7.69 8.25 11.20
C ILE A 160 6.46 7.39 10.91
N ALA A 161 5.76 6.92 11.95
CA ALA A 161 4.58 6.07 11.78
C ALA A 161 3.55 6.71 10.82
N GLY A 162 3.14 5.92 9.80
CA GLY A 162 2.25 6.37 8.74
C GLY A 162 2.92 7.14 7.61
N PHE A 163 4.23 7.39 7.70
CA PHE A 163 5.05 8.05 6.70
C PHE A 163 4.42 9.36 6.19
N ILE A 164 4.43 9.62 4.89
CA ILE A 164 3.78 10.80 4.30
C ILE A 164 2.29 10.52 4.05
N GLY A 165 1.98 9.45 3.32
CA GLY A 165 0.62 9.20 2.84
C GLY A 165 -0.38 8.95 3.97
N ASN A 166 -0.18 7.91 4.75
CA ASN A 166 -1.07 7.61 5.88
C ASN A 166 -0.94 8.65 6.99
N GLY A 167 0.27 9.19 7.22
CA GLY A 167 0.50 10.23 8.23
C GLY A 167 -0.38 11.47 8.01
N HIS A 168 -0.44 11.96 6.78
CA HIS A 168 -1.32 13.07 6.42
C HIS A 168 -2.79 12.68 6.37
N PHE A 169 -3.11 11.57 5.71
CA PHE A 169 -4.49 11.12 5.56
C PHE A 169 -5.20 10.91 6.90
N MET A 170 -4.54 10.26 7.86
CA MET A 170 -5.11 10.02 9.18
C MET A 170 -5.38 11.34 9.94
N ARG A 171 -4.47 12.30 9.85
CA ARG A 171 -4.65 13.63 10.48
C ARG A 171 -5.72 14.43 9.80
N ASP A 172 -5.80 14.42 8.46
CA ASP A 172 -6.86 15.08 7.71
C ASP A 172 -8.24 14.50 8.06
N ALA A 173 -8.34 13.17 8.16
CA ALA A 173 -9.58 12.51 8.55
C ALA A 173 -10.03 12.93 9.96
N LEU A 174 -9.13 12.88 10.94
CA LEU A 174 -9.41 13.32 12.31
C LEU A 174 -9.76 14.81 12.38
N PHE A 175 -9.07 15.65 11.62
CA PHE A 175 -9.37 17.06 11.53
C PHE A 175 -10.74 17.30 10.92
N GLY A 176 -11.09 16.63 9.82
CA GLY A 176 -12.42 16.69 9.20
C GLY A 176 -13.54 16.31 10.20
N ILE A 177 -13.36 15.21 10.92
CA ILE A 177 -14.29 14.79 11.98
C ILE A 177 -14.39 15.83 13.09
N LYS A 178 -13.28 16.40 13.53
CA LYS A 178 -13.28 17.48 14.53
C LYS A 178 -14.05 18.69 14.04
N GLN A 179 -13.81 19.13 12.80
CA GLN A 179 -14.49 20.30 12.23
C GLN A 179 -15.99 20.05 12.03
N SER A 180 -16.41 18.84 11.62
CA SER A 180 -17.84 18.53 11.52
C SER A 180 -18.54 18.62 12.88
N LYS A 181 -17.90 18.18 13.97
CA LYS A 181 -18.44 18.36 15.34
C LYS A 181 -18.54 19.82 15.75
N VAL A 182 -17.59 20.67 15.36
CA VAL A 182 -17.67 22.12 15.62
C VAL A 182 -18.87 22.74 14.88
N LEU A 183 -19.11 22.34 13.63
CA LEU A 183 -20.23 22.85 12.82
C LEU A 183 -21.60 22.40 13.32
N MET A 184 -21.68 21.31 14.12
CA MET A 184 -22.96 20.86 14.72
C MET A 184 -23.64 21.93 15.58
N SER A 185 -22.93 22.94 16.03
CA SER A 185 -23.55 24.11 16.72
C SER A 185 -24.37 24.98 15.77
N LYS A 186 -24.25 24.83 14.46
CA LYS A 186 -24.89 25.65 13.43
C LYS A 186 -25.77 24.88 12.45
N MET A 187 -25.52 23.59 12.30
CA MET A 187 -26.20 22.74 11.33
C MET A 187 -26.22 21.27 11.79
N PRO A 188 -27.11 20.41 11.26
CA PRO A 188 -27.11 18.97 11.52
C PRO A 188 -25.79 18.32 11.11
N LEU A 189 -25.42 17.21 11.80
CA LEU A 189 -24.13 16.51 11.56
C LEU A 189 -23.96 16.09 10.10
N HIS A 190 -24.98 15.57 9.45
CA HIS A 190 -24.89 15.13 8.05
C HIS A 190 -24.61 16.30 7.08
N GLU A 191 -25.17 17.49 7.33
CA GLU A 191 -24.84 18.70 6.57
C GLU A 191 -23.40 19.15 6.84
N ALA A 192 -22.96 19.11 8.10
CA ALA A 192 -21.59 19.44 8.48
C ALA A 192 -20.57 18.50 7.79
N ILE A 193 -20.83 17.20 7.76
CA ILE A 193 -20.01 16.21 7.04
C ILE A 193 -19.96 16.57 5.56
N TYR A 194 -21.11 16.81 4.94
CA TYR A 194 -21.18 17.19 3.52
C TYR A 194 -20.39 18.47 3.21
N CYS A 195 -20.55 19.51 4.04
CA CYS A 195 -19.83 20.78 3.88
C CYS A 195 -18.31 20.58 3.95
N ILE A 196 -17.81 19.87 4.97
CA ILE A 196 -16.38 19.60 5.12
C ILE A 196 -15.86 18.76 3.95
N ASP A 197 -16.61 17.76 3.52
CA ASP A 197 -16.24 16.94 2.37
C ASP A 197 -16.12 17.76 1.10
N ARG A 198 -17.10 18.64 0.84
CA ARG A 198 -17.08 19.57 -0.30
C ARG A 198 -15.90 20.54 -0.24
N VAL A 199 -15.64 21.15 0.92
CA VAL A 199 -14.50 22.06 1.11
C VAL A 199 -13.18 21.32 0.84
N THR A 200 -12.98 20.16 1.41
CA THR A 200 -11.74 19.41 1.24
C THR A 200 -11.55 18.90 -0.20
N ARG A 201 -12.62 18.64 -0.94
CA ARG A 201 -12.55 18.29 -2.36
C ARG A 201 -12.29 19.50 -3.25
N ASP A 202 -13.14 20.52 -3.13
CA ASP A 202 -13.23 21.60 -4.12
C ASP A 202 -12.09 22.63 -3.92
N PHE A 203 -11.78 23.02 -2.67
CA PHE A 203 -10.73 24.01 -2.40
C PHE A 203 -9.33 23.40 -2.35
N LEU A 204 -9.19 22.13 -2.00
CA LEU A 204 -7.90 21.45 -2.02
C LEU A 204 -7.63 20.70 -3.34
N SER A 205 -8.52 20.88 -4.34
CA SER A 205 -8.40 20.28 -5.68
C SER A 205 -8.17 18.75 -5.65
N ARG A 206 -8.88 18.07 -4.75
CA ARG A 206 -8.79 16.61 -4.59
C ARG A 206 -9.87 15.92 -5.43
N PRO A 207 -9.63 14.69 -5.92
CA PRO A 207 -10.65 13.92 -6.64
C PRO A 207 -11.83 13.52 -5.75
N MET A 208 -11.61 13.38 -4.44
CA MET A 208 -12.61 13.07 -3.40
C MET A 208 -12.45 14.00 -2.21
N GLY A 209 -13.55 14.29 -1.51
CA GLY A 209 -13.50 14.91 -0.20
C GLY A 209 -12.96 13.93 0.85
N ILE A 210 -12.67 14.47 2.04
CA ILE A 210 -11.99 13.66 3.08
C ILE A 210 -12.88 12.53 3.59
N PHE A 211 -14.17 12.72 3.74
CA PHE A 211 -15.10 11.68 4.19
C PHE A 211 -15.35 10.65 3.10
N GLN A 212 -15.46 11.07 1.83
CA GLN A 212 -15.50 10.14 0.71
C GLN A 212 -14.23 9.29 0.62
N LEU A 213 -13.06 9.86 0.90
CA LEU A 213 -11.80 9.12 0.92
C LEU A 213 -11.75 8.11 2.07
N VAL A 214 -12.26 8.47 3.27
CA VAL A 214 -12.41 7.55 4.39
C VAL A 214 -13.36 6.41 4.02
N ASP A 215 -14.49 6.71 3.38
CA ASP A 215 -15.44 5.71 2.91
C ASP A 215 -14.80 4.77 1.87
N TYR A 216 -14.02 5.33 0.94
CA TYR A 216 -13.33 4.56 -0.10
C TYR A 216 -12.32 3.57 0.48
N VAL A 217 -11.51 4.01 1.44
CA VAL A 217 -10.51 3.19 2.12
C VAL A 217 -11.17 2.17 3.06
N GLY A 218 -12.20 2.58 3.75
CA GLY A 218 -12.92 1.85 4.78
C GLY A 218 -12.68 2.43 6.16
N LEU A 219 -13.76 2.66 6.91
CA LEU A 219 -13.72 3.23 8.26
C LEU A 219 -12.97 2.31 9.24
N ASP A 220 -13.16 1.00 9.12
CA ASP A 220 -12.47 -0.01 9.91
C ASP A 220 -10.97 -0.05 9.60
N VAL A 221 -10.59 0.15 8.33
CA VAL A 221 -9.19 0.26 7.92
C VAL A 221 -8.55 1.54 8.48
N VAL A 222 -9.24 2.68 8.38
CA VAL A 222 -8.77 3.96 8.95
C VAL A 222 -8.61 3.83 10.47
N GLN A 223 -9.60 3.26 11.17
CA GLN A 223 -9.52 2.99 12.61
C GLN A 223 -8.32 2.10 12.96
N PHE A 224 -8.09 1.06 12.16
CA PHE A 224 -6.96 0.15 12.35
C PHE A 224 -5.62 0.88 12.17
N ILE A 225 -5.46 1.68 11.12
CA ILE A 225 -4.24 2.46 10.87
C ILE A 225 -3.96 3.42 12.04
N LEU A 226 -4.99 4.14 12.52
CA LEU A 226 -4.87 5.03 13.69
C LEU A 226 -4.36 4.27 14.93
N ARG A 227 -4.87 3.05 15.17
CA ARG A 227 -4.42 2.20 16.27
C ARG A 227 -2.97 1.73 16.12
N VAL A 228 -2.54 1.40 14.90
CA VAL A 228 -1.16 1.00 14.63
C VAL A 228 -0.19 2.18 14.81
N MET A 229 -0.60 3.37 14.40
CA MET A 229 0.23 4.58 14.50
C MET A 229 0.32 5.12 15.95
N GLN A 230 -0.75 5.03 16.74
CA GLN A 230 -0.85 5.67 18.06
C GLN A 230 0.32 5.36 19.01
N PRO A 231 0.81 4.13 19.16
CA PRO A 231 1.93 3.82 20.06
C PRO A 231 3.23 4.53 19.71
N HIS A 232 3.38 4.97 18.47
CA HIS A 232 4.56 5.64 17.94
C HIS A 232 4.44 7.17 17.96
N MET A 233 3.27 7.71 18.40
CA MET A 233 2.99 9.15 18.42
C MET A 233 2.95 9.67 19.86
N THR A 234 3.98 10.40 20.25
CA THR A 234 4.02 11.10 21.53
C THR A 234 3.42 12.51 21.39
N GLY A 235 2.50 12.87 22.30
CA GLY A 235 1.91 14.20 22.31
C GLY A 235 0.72 14.40 21.33
N GLU A 236 0.33 13.39 20.57
CA GLU A 236 -0.78 13.42 19.64
C GLU A 236 -1.74 12.25 19.88
N LYS A 237 -3.04 12.54 19.95
CA LYS A 237 -4.07 11.50 20.11
C LYS A 237 -4.71 11.18 18.76
N LEU A 238 -4.37 10.02 18.22
CA LEU A 238 -4.89 9.51 16.95
C LEU A 238 -6.12 8.62 17.19
N HIS A 239 -7.25 9.25 17.56
CA HIS A 239 -8.46 8.51 17.92
C HIS A 239 -9.72 9.32 17.60
N SER A 240 -10.80 8.63 17.22
CA SER A 240 -12.13 9.21 17.03
C SER A 240 -13.23 8.27 17.52
N SER A 241 -13.99 8.72 18.53
CA SER A 241 -15.18 8.01 19.01
C SER A 241 -16.24 7.85 17.92
N MET A 242 -16.37 8.81 17.00
CA MET A 242 -17.31 8.73 15.88
C MET A 242 -16.97 7.57 14.93
N LEU A 243 -15.68 7.35 14.64
CA LEU A 243 -15.26 6.17 13.86
C LEU A 243 -15.56 4.87 14.61
N ASP A 244 -15.30 4.83 15.93
CA ASP A 244 -15.57 3.65 16.73
C ASP A 244 -17.06 3.31 16.74
N GLU A 245 -17.93 4.29 16.92
CA GLU A 245 -19.40 4.13 16.94
C GLU A 245 -19.91 3.62 15.58
N LEU A 246 -19.44 4.19 14.47
CA LEU A 246 -19.82 3.76 13.12
C LEU A 246 -19.38 2.34 12.84
N VAL A 247 -18.13 1.99 13.13
CA VAL A 247 -17.60 0.63 12.92
C VAL A 247 -18.33 -0.39 13.80
N LEU A 248 -18.61 -0.06 15.06
CA LEU A 248 -19.39 -0.91 15.98
C LEU A 248 -20.84 -1.12 15.51
N SER A 249 -21.45 -0.12 14.88
CA SER A 249 -22.79 -0.23 14.28
C SER A 249 -22.82 -0.99 12.95
N GLY A 250 -21.65 -1.47 12.48
CA GLY A 250 -21.51 -2.23 11.24
C GLY A 250 -21.27 -1.38 9.98
N VAL A 251 -21.15 -0.06 10.12
CA VAL A 251 -20.84 0.85 9.01
C VAL A 251 -19.33 0.87 8.80
N LYS A 252 -18.87 0.14 7.81
CA LYS A 252 -17.42 -0.09 7.59
C LYS A 252 -16.85 0.62 6.37
N GLY A 253 -17.68 1.04 5.42
CA GLY A 253 -17.16 1.55 4.15
C GLY A 253 -16.38 0.49 3.36
N GLY A 254 -15.39 0.94 2.61
CA GLY A 254 -14.59 0.10 1.73
C GLY A 254 -15.33 -0.30 0.46
N GLN A 255 -14.79 -1.25 -0.27
CA GLN A 255 -15.36 -1.71 -1.54
C GLN A 255 -15.85 -3.15 -1.43
N PHE A 256 -16.84 -3.50 -2.26
CA PHE A 256 -17.22 -4.88 -2.53
C PHE A 256 -16.18 -5.55 -3.44
N SER A 257 -16.28 -6.86 -3.62
CA SER A 257 -15.36 -7.64 -4.48
C SER A 257 -15.44 -7.26 -5.96
N ASP A 258 -16.54 -6.67 -6.39
CA ASP A 258 -16.76 -6.13 -7.75
C ASP A 258 -16.22 -4.70 -7.94
N GLY A 259 -15.70 -4.10 -6.87
CA GLY A 259 -15.17 -2.73 -6.84
C GLY A 259 -16.21 -1.65 -6.56
N SER A 260 -17.49 -2.01 -6.35
CA SER A 260 -18.52 -1.04 -5.97
C SER A 260 -18.32 -0.56 -4.52
N GLN A 261 -18.69 0.70 -4.26
CA GLN A 261 -18.51 1.37 -2.98
C GLN A 261 -19.58 0.93 -1.97
N LYS A 262 -19.15 0.59 -0.74
CA LYS A 262 -20.05 0.36 0.41
C LYS A 262 -20.39 1.68 1.10
N ASP A 263 -21.53 1.71 1.80
CA ASP A 263 -21.91 2.84 2.64
C ASP A 263 -20.94 3.08 3.79
N GLY A 264 -20.69 4.35 4.07
CA GLY A 264 -19.84 4.83 5.15
C GLY A 264 -20.43 6.10 5.78
N PHE A 265 -19.69 7.20 5.75
CA PHE A 265 -20.23 8.53 6.09
C PHE A 265 -21.34 8.96 5.12
N PHE A 266 -21.24 8.50 3.87
CA PHE A 266 -22.26 8.68 2.84
C PHE A 266 -22.92 7.34 2.49
N LYS A 267 -24.15 7.43 2.01
CA LYS A 267 -24.75 6.34 1.23
C LYS A 267 -24.33 6.46 -0.22
N TYR A 268 -24.24 5.34 -0.92
CA TYR A 268 -23.80 5.32 -2.31
C TYR A 268 -24.86 4.71 -3.23
N LEU A 269 -25.30 5.49 -4.20
CA LEU A 269 -26.19 5.01 -5.28
C LEU A 269 -25.43 5.08 -6.60
N LYS A 270 -25.25 3.92 -7.25
CA LYS A 270 -24.51 3.78 -8.52
C LYS A 270 -23.11 4.42 -8.44
N GLY A 271 -22.43 4.24 -7.29
CA GLY A 271 -21.08 4.75 -7.04
C GLY A 271 -20.99 6.26 -6.72
N LYS A 272 -22.10 6.96 -6.61
CA LYS A 272 -22.15 8.38 -6.23
C LYS A 272 -22.66 8.53 -4.79
N PRO A 273 -22.03 9.40 -3.98
CA PRO A 273 -22.54 9.71 -2.64
C PRO A 273 -23.87 10.46 -2.73
N VAL A 274 -24.80 10.09 -1.86
CA VAL A 274 -26.13 10.70 -1.69
C VAL A 274 -26.39 11.03 -0.23
#